data_401ec0aa3609bd04506998d9b1515da7
#
_entry.id   401ec0aa3609bd04506998d9b1515da7
#
_cell.length_a   1.000
_cell.length_b   1.000
_cell.length_c   1.000
_cell.angle_alpha   90.00
_cell.angle_beta   90.00
_cell.angle_gamma   90.00
#
_symmetry.space_group_name_H-M   'P 1'
#
loop_
_entity.id
_entity.type
_entity.pdbx_description
1 polymer ?
#
loop_
_entity_poly.entity_id
_entity_poly.type
_entity_poly.pdbx_seq_one_letter_code
_entity_poly.pdbx_strand_id
1 'polypeptide(L)'
;DFASDSERSSGEPPVTRFLNGIRDAETPLIAAVNGPAVGVGLTMLLHCDIAYAAESANFRAPFTALGLVPEAGSSLLLPLSVGNSMANDILLAGRILSAQEALDCGLVSRVEPDTGLMSAALATAERIAIAAPTAIRRSKALIRMNRDAVKDRMEAEGKAFAEQLKSPDFAEAAAAFMQKRKPVFQD
;
A
#
# COMPACT_ATOMS: atom_id res chain seq x y z
N ASP A 1 -0.39 16.58 -11.93
CA ASP A 1 0.60 17.61 -12.28
C ASP A 1 1.90 17.34 -11.51
N PHE A 2 2.70 16.37 -12.00
CA PHE A 2 3.99 16.03 -11.38
C PHE A 2 5.16 16.87 -11.93
N ALA A 3 4.89 17.86 -12.77
CA ALA A 3 5.89 18.55 -13.56
C ALA A 3 6.14 20.03 -13.18
N SER A 4 5.51 20.57 -12.15
CA SER A 4 5.68 22.00 -11.80
C SER A 4 6.12 22.21 -10.35
N ASP A 5 7.32 21.77 -10.01
CA ASP A 5 7.90 22.02 -8.69
C ASP A 5 9.26 22.74 -8.79
N SER A 6 9.25 23.98 -9.19
CA SER A 6 10.39 24.88 -9.01
C SER A 6 10.41 25.59 -7.63
N GLU A 7 9.47 25.27 -6.72
CA GLU A 7 9.41 25.81 -5.36
C GLU A 7 9.31 24.68 -4.32
N ARG A 8 10.21 23.69 -4.36
CA ARG A 8 10.33 22.74 -3.25
C ARG A 8 11.12 23.38 -2.13
N SER A 9 10.39 23.86 -1.12
CA SER A 9 10.95 24.09 0.21
C SER A 9 11.81 22.87 0.63
N SER A 10 12.90 23.10 1.34
CA SER A 10 13.90 22.15 1.84
C SER A 10 13.36 21.08 2.82
N GLY A 11 12.15 20.59 2.63
CA GLY A 11 11.45 19.61 3.47
C GLY A 11 11.25 18.28 2.77
N GLU A 12 11.02 17.23 3.56
CA GLU A 12 10.67 15.88 3.11
C GLU A 12 9.43 15.92 2.18
N PRO A 13 9.43 15.19 1.04
CA PRO A 13 8.29 15.16 0.11
C PRO A 13 6.98 14.75 0.81
N PRO A 14 5.83 15.33 0.44
CA PRO A 14 4.55 15.04 1.11
C PRO A 14 4.20 13.57 1.17
N VAL A 15 4.47 12.81 0.09
CA VAL A 15 4.23 11.36 0.04
C VAL A 15 5.11 10.61 1.04
N THR A 16 6.37 10.96 1.16
CA THR A 16 7.31 10.33 2.11
C THR A 16 6.86 10.61 3.55
N ARG A 17 6.48 11.86 3.83
CA ARG A 17 5.93 12.25 5.14
C ARG A 17 4.65 11.48 5.47
N PHE A 18 3.75 11.29 4.50
CA PHE A 18 2.55 10.50 4.67
C PHE A 18 2.89 9.02 5.00
N LEU A 19 3.75 8.39 4.20
CA LEU A 19 4.14 7.00 4.39
C LEU A 19 4.87 6.78 5.71
N ASN A 20 5.76 7.70 6.10
CA ASN A 20 6.40 7.65 7.41
C ASN A 20 5.37 7.81 8.53
N GLY A 21 4.38 8.70 8.38
CA GLY A 21 3.33 8.92 9.37
C GLY A 21 2.48 7.68 9.62
N ILE A 22 2.08 6.96 8.57
CA ILE A 22 1.30 5.70 8.74
C ILE A 22 2.16 4.56 9.29
N ARG A 23 3.43 4.45 8.89
CA ARG A 23 4.38 3.47 9.44
C ARG A 23 4.56 3.67 10.94
N ASP A 24 4.73 4.91 11.38
CA ASP A 24 5.10 5.25 12.76
C ASP A 24 3.88 5.49 13.68
N ALA A 25 2.66 5.40 13.15
CA ALA A 25 1.45 5.62 13.92
C ALA A 25 1.38 4.66 15.13
N GLU A 26 1.27 5.22 16.33
CA GLU A 26 1.12 4.45 17.58
C GLU A 26 -0.34 4.05 17.85
N THR A 27 -1.28 4.87 17.39
CA THR A 27 -2.71 4.56 17.45
C THR A 27 -3.05 3.51 16.39
N PRO A 28 -3.90 2.51 16.69
CA PRO A 28 -4.39 1.57 15.70
C PRO A 28 -5.04 2.26 14.50
N LEU A 29 -4.68 1.81 13.30
CA LEU A 29 -5.23 2.27 12.03
C LEU A 29 -6.14 1.19 11.46
N ILE A 30 -7.37 1.57 11.13
CA ILE A 30 -8.35 0.70 10.47
C ILE A 30 -8.62 1.26 9.08
N ALA A 31 -8.38 0.45 8.06
CA ALA A 31 -8.74 0.79 6.69
C ALA A 31 -10.13 0.23 6.36
N ALA A 32 -10.98 1.06 5.75
CA ALA A 32 -12.27 0.69 5.16
C ALA A 32 -12.18 0.94 3.64
N VAL A 33 -11.83 -0.09 2.89
CA VAL A 33 -11.56 0.00 1.44
C VAL A 33 -12.87 -0.10 0.68
N ASN A 34 -13.38 1.02 0.20
CA ASN A 34 -14.70 1.15 -0.43
C ASN A 34 -14.66 1.13 -1.97
N GLY A 35 -13.56 0.73 -2.59
CA GLY A 35 -13.41 0.71 -4.04
C GLY A 35 -12.01 0.27 -4.47
N PRO A 36 -11.53 0.65 -5.67
CA PRO A 36 -10.22 0.27 -6.17
C PRO A 36 -9.07 0.79 -5.30
N ALA A 37 -8.25 -0.12 -4.78
CA ALA A 37 -7.01 0.17 -4.06
C ALA A 37 -5.81 -0.10 -4.97
N VAL A 38 -5.25 0.95 -5.59
CA VAL A 38 -4.23 0.85 -6.63
C VAL A 38 -2.93 1.52 -6.18
N GLY A 39 -1.79 0.86 -6.42
CA GLY A 39 -0.46 1.38 -6.04
C GLY A 39 -0.41 1.66 -4.54
N VAL A 40 -0.15 2.92 -4.16
CA VAL A 40 -0.13 3.34 -2.76
C VAL A 40 -1.43 3.03 -2.01
N GLY A 41 -2.57 2.98 -2.70
CA GLY A 41 -3.85 2.59 -2.11
C GLY A 41 -3.86 1.14 -1.61
N LEU A 42 -3.10 0.23 -2.25
CA LEU A 42 -2.88 -1.12 -1.76
C LEU A 42 -1.76 -1.14 -0.72
N THR A 43 -0.60 -0.55 -1.03
CA THR A 43 0.60 -0.69 -0.19
C THR A 43 0.47 -0.04 1.17
N MET A 44 -0.30 1.06 1.28
CA MET A 44 -0.61 1.67 2.58
C MET A 44 -1.39 0.74 3.52
N LEU A 45 -2.17 -0.22 2.99
CA LEU A 45 -2.93 -1.17 3.82
C LEU A 45 -2.00 -2.06 4.65
N LEU A 46 -0.79 -2.33 4.16
CA LEU A 46 0.23 -3.10 4.87
C LEU A 46 0.73 -2.39 6.15
N HIS A 47 0.46 -1.09 6.28
CA HIS A 47 0.71 -0.29 7.47
C HIS A 47 -0.53 -0.09 8.35
N CYS A 48 -1.71 -0.50 7.90
CA CYS A 48 -2.90 -0.55 8.73
C CYS A 48 -2.87 -1.77 9.64
N ASP A 49 -3.47 -1.66 10.82
CA ASP A 49 -3.55 -2.78 11.77
C ASP A 49 -4.70 -3.72 11.41
N ILE A 50 -5.73 -3.17 10.79
CA ILE A 50 -6.91 -3.91 10.35
C ILE A 50 -7.33 -3.31 9.01
N ALA A 51 -7.63 -4.15 8.02
CA ALA A 51 -8.20 -3.72 6.76
C ALA A 51 -9.49 -4.50 6.47
N TYR A 52 -10.56 -3.77 6.19
CA TYR A 52 -11.82 -4.29 5.70
C TYR A 52 -12.05 -3.83 4.27
N ALA A 53 -12.68 -4.64 3.46
CA ALA A 53 -13.02 -4.31 2.08
C ALA A 53 -14.53 -4.35 1.85
N ALA A 54 -15.03 -3.48 0.99
CA ALA A 54 -16.34 -3.63 0.37
C ALA A 54 -16.32 -4.78 -0.64
N GLU A 55 -17.46 -5.43 -0.90
CA GLU A 55 -17.57 -6.46 -1.94
C GLU A 55 -17.13 -5.97 -3.32
N SER A 56 -17.36 -4.67 -3.63
CA SER A 56 -16.95 -4.04 -4.89
C SER A 56 -15.48 -3.65 -4.95
N ALA A 57 -14.72 -3.77 -3.85
CA ALA A 57 -13.32 -3.38 -3.81
C ALA A 57 -12.44 -4.32 -4.65
N ASN A 58 -11.38 -3.75 -5.21
CA ASN A 58 -10.33 -4.52 -5.88
C ASN A 58 -8.95 -3.93 -5.56
N PHE A 59 -7.91 -4.75 -5.70
CA PHE A 59 -6.57 -4.44 -5.25
C PHE A 59 -5.57 -4.69 -6.37
N ARG A 60 -4.70 -3.71 -6.65
CA ARG A 60 -3.71 -3.80 -7.71
C ARG A 60 -2.44 -3.01 -7.37
N ALA A 61 -1.28 -3.58 -7.69
CA ALA A 61 0.02 -2.93 -7.61
C ALA A 61 0.72 -2.93 -8.97
N PRO A 62 0.41 -1.98 -9.88
CA PRO A 62 0.85 -2.01 -11.28
C PRO A 62 2.27 -1.45 -11.48
N PHE A 63 3.19 -1.61 -10.52
CA PHE A 63 4.51 -1.00 -10.57
C PHE A 63 5.29 -1.40 -11.81
N THR A 64 5.45 -2.69 -12.06
CA THR A 64 6.20 -3.22 -13.22
C THR A 64 5.60 -2.79 -14.55
N ALA A 65 4.26 -2.77 -14.65
CA ALA A 65 3.57 -2.30 -15.85
C ALA A 65 3.78 -0.80 -16.13
N LEU A 66 4.19 -0.04 -15.11
CA LEU A 66 4.54 1.38 -15.21
C LEU A 66 6.06 1.61 -15.27
N GLY A 67 6.87 0.56 -15.45
CA GLY A 67 8.33 0.67 -15.40
C GLY A 67 8.86 1.09 -14.03
N LEU A 68 8.11 0.82 -12.95
CA LEU A 68 8.43 1.19 -11.58
C LEU A 68 8.69 -0.05 -10.72
N VAL A 69 9.23 0.17 -9.54
CA VAL A 69 9.43 -0.84 -8.49
C VAL A 69 8.44 -0.63 -7.33
N PRO A 70 8.22 -1.64 -6.47
CA PRO A 70 7.41 -1.50 -5.25
C PRO A 70 7.90 -0.37 -4.34
N GLU A 71 6.98 0.18 -3.55
CA GLU A 71 7.23 1.25 -2.58
C GLU A 71 6.53 0.95 -1.24
N ALA A 72 6.68 1.85 -0.25
CA ALA A 72 6.05 1.74 1.08
C ALA A 72 6.41 0.47 1.86
N GLY A 73 7.57 -0.13 1.65
CA GLY A 73 7.97 -1.38 2.31
C GLY A 73 7.22 -2.60 1.79
N SER A 74 6.46 -2.47 0.69
CA SER A 74 5.60 -3.54 0.18
C SER A 74 6.38 -4.75 -0.31
N SER A 75 7.63 -4.60 -0.78
CA SER A 75 8.48 -5.72 -1.16
C SER A 75 8.89 -6.60 0.03
N LEU A 76 8.75 -6.11 1.25
CA LEU A 76 8.93 -6.87 2.49
C LEU A 76 7.59 -7.28 3.11
N LEU A 77 6.66 -6.34 3.23
CA LEU A 77 5.42 -6.54 3.99
C LEU A 77 4.40 -7.41 3.25
N LEU A 78 4.30 -7.28 1.92
CA LEU A 78 3.31 -8.06 1.17
C LEU A 78 3.61 -9.57 1.22
N PRO A 79 4.86 -10.04 0.98
CA PRO A 79 5.20 -11.45 1.17
C PRO A 79 4.92 -11.99 2.58
N LEU A 80 5.09 -11.16 3.61
CA LEU A 80 4.77 -11.54 4.98
C LEU A 80 3.26 -11.66 5.23
N SER A 81 2.45 -10.88 4.52
CA SER A 81 0.98 -10.90 4.66
C SER A 81 0.33 -12.02 3.87
N VAL A 82 0.68 -12.17 2.58
CA VAL A 82 -0.03 -13.05 1.63
C VAL A 82 0.80 -14.24 1.15
N GLY A 83 2.03 -14.38 1.65
CA GLY A 83 3.00 -15.38 1.17
C GLY A 83 3.69 -14.97 -0.14
N ASN A 84 4.89 -15.56 -0.38
CA ASN A 84 5.75 -15.17 -1.52
C ASN A 84 5.08 -15.35 -2.88
N SER A 85 4.37 -16.46 -3.10
CA SER A 85 3.76 -16.74 -4.41
C SER A 85 2.73 -15.69 -4.79
N MET A 86 1.81 -15.38 -3.88
CA MET A 86 0.77 -14.37 -4.11
C MET A 86 1.37 -12.97 -4.22
N ALA A 87 2.36 -12.63 -3.39
CA ALA A 87 3.04 -11.34 -3.47
C ALA A 87 3.74 -11.14 -4.83
N ASN A 88 4.40 -12.17 -5.35
CA ASN A 88 5.03 -12.12 -6.68
C ASN A 88 3.99 -11.98 -7.80
N ASP A 89 2.86 -12.66 -7.69
CA ASP A 89 1.76 -12.53 -8.67
C ASP A 89 1.19 -11.09 -8.68
N ILE A 90 1.06 -10.47 -7.51
CA ILE A 90 0.61 -9.07 -7.38
C ILE A 90 1.69 -8.09 -7.87
N LEU A 91 2.93 -8.20 -7.38
CA LEU A 91 3.97 -7.20 -7.59
C LEU A 91 4.69 -7.33 -8.94
N LEU A 92 4.88 -8.57 -9.44
CA LEU A 92 5.59 -8.81 -10.69
C LEU A 92 4.65 -8.99 -11.87
N ALA A 93 3.59 -9.81 -11.71
CA ALA A 93 2.63 -10.07 -12.79
C ALA A 93 1.48 -9.05 -12.85
N GLY A 94 1.35 -8.18 -11.83
CA GLY A 94 0.33 -7.15 -11.80
C GLY A 94 -1.10 -7.67 -11.63
N ARG A 95 -1.25 -8.86 -11.00
CA ARG A 95 -2.56 -9.46 -10.73
C ARG A 95 -3.47 -8.46 -10.01
N ILE A 96 -4.72 -8.43 -10.42
CA ILE A 96 -5.80 -7.72 -9.73
C ILE A 96 -6.52 -8.74 -8.85
N LEU A 97 -6.65 -8.42 -7.55
CA LEU A 97 -7.44 -9.22 -6.63
C LEU A 97 -8.84 -8.62 -6.46
N SER A 98 -9.86 -9.48 -6.42
CA SER A 98 -11.17 -9.15 -5.88
C SER A 98 -11.12 -9.02 -4.35
N ALA A 99 -12.17 -8.48 -3.74
CA ALA A 99 -12.30 -8.40 -2.29
C ALA A 99 -12.21 -9.79 -1.63
N GLN A 100 -12.86 -10.80 -2.23
CA GLN A 100 -12.83 -12.17 -1.70
C GLN A 100 -11.43 -12.78 -1.80
N GLU A 101 -10.72 -12.64 -2.92
CA GLU A 101 -9.34 -13.13 -3.05
C GLU A 101 -8.40 -12.43 -2.06
N ALA A 102 -8.61 -11.14 -1.80
CA ALA A 102 -7.86 -10.38 -0.80
C ALA A 102 -8.12 -10.90 0.63
N LEU A 103 -9.35 -11.32 0.94
CA LEU A 103 -9.68 -11.99 2.19
C LEU A 103 -9.02 -13.38 2.28
N ASP A 104 -9.15 -14.18 1.23
CA ASP A 104 -8.66 -15.56 1.20
C ASP A 104 -7.13 -15.63 1.36
N CYS A 105 -6.40 -14.64 0.82
CA CYS A 105 -4.94 -14.57 0.98
C CYS A 105 -4.48 -13.79 2.22
N GLY A 106 -5.38 -13.20 3.00
CA GLY A 106 -5.04 -12.49 4.24
C GLY A 106 -4.59 -11.03 4.05
N LEU A 107 -4.81 -10.44 2.86
CA LEU A 107 -4.53 -9.00 2.63
C LEU A 107 -5.53 -8.12 3.38
N VAL A 108 -6.78 -8.55 3.47
CA VAL A 108 -7.82 -7.93 4.30
C VAL A 108 -8.38 -8.95 5.28
N SER A 109 -8.89 -8.49 6.42
CA SER A 109 -9.41 -9.36 7.48
C SER A 109 -10.90 -9.61 7.38
N ARG A 110 -11.62 -8.85 6.53
CA ARG A 110 -13.07 -8.95 6.38
C ARG A 110 -13.53 -8.34 5.06
N VAL A 111 -14.57 -8.94 4.48
CA VAL A 111 -15.34 -8.35 3.38
C VAL A 111 -16.75 -8.07 3.89
N GLU A 112 -17.27 -6.89 3.59
CA GLU A 112 -18.59 -6.43 4.00
C GLU A 112 -19.36 -5.94 2.76
N PRO A 113 -20.69 -6.00 2.76
CA PRO A 113 -21.49 -5.30 1.76
C PRO A 113 -21.10 -3.81 1.69
N ASP A 114 -21.14 -3.21 0.51
CA ASP A 114 -20.71 -1.82 0.30
C ASP A 114 -21.37 -0.84 1.29
N THR A 115 -22.65 -1.04 1.59
CA THR A 115 -23.41 -0.21 2.53
C THR A 115 -23.08 -0.49 4.00
N GLY A 116 -22.47 -1.64 4.31
CA GLY A 116 -22.13 -2.09 5.66
C GLY A 116 -20.69 -1.78 6.09
N LEU A 117 -19.80 -1.54 5.14
CA LEU A 117 -18.36 -1.42 5.36
C LEU A 117 -18.00 -0.40 6.45
N MET A 118 -18.49 0.83 6.33
CA MET A 118 -18.11 1.89 7.25
C MET A 118 -18.64 1.61 8.67
N SER A 119 -19.85 1.09 8.81
CA SER A 119 -20.42 0.75 10.12
C SER A 119 -19.64 -0.38 10.80
N ALA A 120 -19.18 -1.40 10.03
CA ALA A 120 -18.36 -2.48 10.56
C ALA A 120 -16.98 -1.97 11.02
N ALA A 121 -16.35 -1.08 10.25
CA ALA A 121 -15.07 -0.47 10.61
C ALA A 121 -15.18 0.39 11.87
N LEU A 122 -16.21 1.24 11.96
CA LEU A 122 -16.47 2.09 13.12
C LEU A 122 -16.77 1.28 14.37
N ALA A 123 -17.60 0.24 14.28
CA ALA A 123 -17.86 -0.65 15.41
C ALA A 123 -16.57 -1.33 15.94
N THR A 124 -15.62 -1.60 15.06
CA THR A 124 -14.32 -2.14 15.48
C THR A 124 -13.45 -1.04 16.12
N ALA A 125 -13.46 0.17 15.59
CA ALA A 125 -12.76 1.31 16.18
C ALA A 125 -13.29 1.60 17.61
N GLU A 126 -14.61 1.57 17.80
CA GLU A 126 -15.25 1.75 19.11
C GLU A 126 -14.81 0.66 20.11
N ARG A 127 -14.78 -0.62 19.71
CA ARG A 127 -14.29 -1.71 20.56
C ARG A 127 -12.83 -1.49 20.98
N ILE A 128 -11.99 -0.97 20.09
CA ILE A 128 -10.59 -0.64 20.41
C ILE A 128 -10.53 0.57 21.34
N ALA A 129 -11.35 1.58 21.12
CA ALA A 129 -11.35 2.84 21.87
C ALA A 129 -11.75 2.67 23.35
N ILE A 130 -12.60 1.70 23.66
CA ILE A 130 -12.99 1.39 25.05
C ILE A 130 -12.01 0.45 25.77
N ALA A 131 -11.05 -0.15 25.05
CA ALA A 131 -10.04 -1.00 25.64
C ALA A 131 -8.95 -0.17 26.36
N ALA A 132 -8.15 -0.83 27.22
CA ALA A 132 -7.09 -0.16 27.98
C ALA A 132 -6.04 0.47 27.05
N PRO A 133 -5.90 1.81 26.99
CA PRO A 133 -5.11 2.49 25.94
C PRO A 133 -3.63 2.12 25.98
N THR A 134 -3.06 1.89 27.17
CA THR A 134 -1.66 1.46 27.32
C THR A 134 -1.45 0.04 26.80
N ALA A 135 -2.40 -0.87 27.06
CA ALA A 135 -2.33 -2.23 26.56
C ALA A 135 -2.42 -2.27 25.04
N ILE A 136 -3.31 -1.49 24.43
CA ILE A 136 -3.44 -1.36 22.97
C ILE A 136 -2.12 -0.91 22.36
N ARG A 137 -1.52 0.20 22.83
CA ARG A 137 -0.25 0.72 22.28
C ARG A 137 0.89 -0.28 22.45
N ARG A 138 1.02 -0.92 23.60
CA ARG A 138 2.06 -1.93 23.85
C ARG A 138 1.87 -3.17 22.97
N SER A 139 0.64 -3.65 22.84
CA SER A 139 0.33 -4.78 21.95
C SER A 139 0.68 -4.45 20.49
N LYS A 140 0.27 -3.28 20.00
CA LYS A 140 0.65 -2.81 18.66
C LYS A 140 2.17 -2.74 18.49
N ALA A 141 2.90 -2.20 19.47
CA ALA A 141 4.35 -2.12 19.42
C ALA A 141 5.00 -3.52 19.35
N LEU A 142 4.50 -4.49 20.11
CA LEU A 142 4.98 -5.89 20.09
C LEU A 142 4.68 -6.56 18.73
N ILE A 143 3.48 -6.39 18.19
CA ILE A 143 3.09 -6.94 16.88
C ILE A 143 4.00 -6.38 15.76
N ARG A 144 4.43 -5.12 15.90
CA ARG A 144 5.25 -4.41 14.91
C ARG A 144 6.73 -4.31 15.31
N MET A 145 7.29 -5.34 15.91
CA MET A 145 8.72 -5.37 16.34
C MET A 145 9.73 -5.26 15.18
N ASN A 146 9.31 -5.49 13.93
CA ASN A 146 10.16 -5.40 12.74
C ASN A 146 10.22 -4.00 12.11
N ARG A 147 9.88 -2.94 12.84
CA ARG A 147 9.80 -1.55 12.33
C ARG A 147 11.09 -1.07 11.65
N ASP A 148 12.25 -1.39 12.23
CA ASP A 148 13.52 -0.98 11.64
C ASP A 148 13.77 -1.64 10.28
N ALA A 149 13.48 -2.93 10.15
CA ALA A 149 13.57 -3.63 8.87
C ALA A 149 12.61 -3.05 7.82
N VAL A 150 11.41 -2.62 8.23
CA VAL A 150 10.45 -1.94 7.35
C VAL A 150 10.98 -0.58 6.91
N LYS A 151 11.54 0.20 7.84
CA LYS A 151 12.15 1.51 7.52
C LYS A 151 13.29 1.36 6.52
N ASP A 152 14.23 0.45 6.79
CA ASP A 152 15.37 0.19 5.90
C ASP A 152 14.89 -0.26 4.50
N ARG A 153 13.83 -1.07 4.45
CA ARG A 153 13.24 -1.49 3.19
C ARG A 153 12.61 -0.32 2.43
N MET A 154 11.84 0.53 3.10
CA MET A 154 11.26 1.73 2.48
C MET A 154 12.33 2.68 1.93
N GLU A 155 13.47 2.81 2.62
CA GLU A 155 14.59 3.63 2.14
C GLU A 155 15.24 3.00 0.88
N ALA A 156 15.43 1.68 0.86
CA ALA A 156 15.96 0.96 -0.30
C ALA A 156 15.01 1.05 -1.51
N GLU A 157 13.72 0.82 -1.29
CA GLU A 157 12.69 0.96 -2.32
C GLU A 157 12.63 2.40 -2.85
N GLY A 158 12.68 3.40 -1.96
CA GLY A 158 12.65 4.82 -2.34
C GLY A 158 13.80 5.22 -3.26
N LYS A 159 15.01 4.69 -3.02
CA LYS A 159 16.17 4.89 -3.91
C LYS A 159 15.92 4.26 -5.28
N ALA A 160 15.55 2.99 -5.31
CA ALA A 160 15.26 2.27 -6.55
C ALA A 160 14.09 2.91 -7.33
N PHE A 161 13.05 3.36 -6.63
CA PHE A 161 11.90 4.04 -7.24
C PHE A 161 12.32 5.38 -7.88
N ALA A 162 13.15 6.16 -7.20
CA ALA A 162 13.67 7.42 -7.73
C ALA A 162 14.57 7.22 -8.97
N GLU A 163 15.30 6.11 -9.03
CA GLU A 163 16.08 5.72 -10.21
C GLU A 163 15.14 5.32 -11.36
N GLN A 164 14.13 4.50 -11.09
CA GLN A 164 13.17 4.05 -12.11
C GLN A 164 12.32 5.19 -12.68
N LEU A 165 11.99 6.19 -11.91
CA LEU A 165 11.31 7.41 -12.44
C LEU A 165 12.08 8.12 -13.56
N LYS A 166 13.40 7.88 -13.67
CA LYS A 166 14.26 8.44 -14.71
C LYS A 166 14.59 7.44 -15.82
N SER A 167 14.06 6.21 -15.72
CA SER A 167 14.37 5.14 -16.67
C SER A 167 13.63 5.31 -18.00
N PRO A 168 14.19 4.73 -19.08
CA PRO A 168 13.46 4.62 -20.35
C PRO A 168 12.14 3.87 -20.23
N ASP A 169 12.07 2.87 -19.35
CA ASP A 169 10.86 2.08 -19.12
C ASP A 169 9.72 2.92 -18.57
N PHE A 170 9.98 3.76 -17.57
CA PHE A 170 8.97 4.67 -17.05
C PHE A 170 8.54 5.69 -18.12
N ALA A 171 9.48 6.23 -18.87
CA ALA A 171 9.18 7.17 -19.97
C ALA A 171 8.28 6.53 -21.05
N GLU A 172 8.58 5.29 -21.44
CA GLU A 172 7.76 4.53 -22.39
C GLU A 172 6.37 4.22 -21.81
N ALA A 173 6.30 3.73 -20.57
CA ALA A 173 5.03 3.43 -19.91
C ALA A 173 4.14 4.67 -19.81
N ALA A 174 4.71 5.82 -19.44
CA ALA A 174 3.99 7.10 -19.36
C ALA A 174 3.51 7.56 -20.75
N ALA A 175 4.36 7.49 -21.77
CA ALA A 175 4.00 7.85 -23.15
C ALA A 175 2.89 6.93 -23.70
N ALA A 176 3.01 5.61 -23.46
CA ALA A 176 2.02 4.62 -23.87
C ALA A 176 0.66 4.87 -23.22
N PHE A 177 0.65 5.20 -21.92
CA PHE A 177 -0.57 5.54 -21.18
C PHE A 177 -1.27 6.78 -21.78
N MET A 178 -0.53 7.86 -22.04
CA MET A 178 -1.06 9.09 -22.64
C MET A 178 -1.61 8.85 -24.05
N GLN A 179 -0.97 7.96 -24.82
CA GLN A 179 -1.35 7.59 -26.18
C GLN A 179 -2.40 6.47 -26.23
N LYS A 180 -2.84 5.94 -25.10
CA LYS A 180 -3.79 4.81 -24.98
C LYS A 180 -3.36 3.58 -25.78
N ARG A 181 -2.06 3.29 -25.84
CA ARG A 181 -1.46 2.10 -26.45
C ARG A 181 -0.78 1.20 -25.42
N LYS A 182 -0.43 0.00 -25.81
CA LYS A 182 0.43 -0.86 -24.96
C LYS A 182 1.87 -0.34 -24.98
N PRO A 183 2.59 -0.36 -23.84
CA PRO A 183 4.02 -0.03 -23.82
C PRO A 183 4.84 -1.11 -24.55
N VAL A 184 5.96 -0.71 -25.12
CA VAL A 184 6.95 -1.58 -25.77
C VAL A 184 8.29 -1.31 -25.13
N PHE A 185 8.64 -2.14 -24.14
CA PHE A 185 9.93 -2.04 -23.46
C PHE A 185 11.04 -2.61 -24.34
N GLN A 186 12.22 -2.01 -24.25
CA GLN A 186 13.43 -2.46 -24.94
C GLN A 186 14.38 -3.10 -23.93
N ASP A 187 14.99 -4.21 -24.32
CA ASP A 187 16.04 -4.91 -23.53
C ASP A 187 17.33 -4.07 -23.45
#